data_ee73e09f783e7a4c185974055d1f365f
#
_entry.id   ee73e09f783e7a4c185974055d1f365f
#
_cell.length_a   1.000
_cell.length_b   1.000
_cell.length_c   1.000
_cell.angle_alpha   90.00
_cell.angle_beta   90.00
_cell.angle_gamma   90.00
#
_symmetry.space_group_name_H-M   'P 1'
#
loop_
_entity.id
_entity.type
_entity.pdbx_description
1 polymer ?
#
loop_
_entity_poly.entity_id
_entity_poly.type
_entity_poly.pdbx_seq_one_letter_code
_entity_poly.pdbx_strand_id
1 'polypeptide(L)'
;MTQYSVYAIGAALVDTEIQVNDNELGAMAVEKGVMTLVDPDRQSELLSHLEGHLVGASHASGGSAGNSMIATALFGAPTFMSCKVADDADGDIYLADLEASGVAHSLKDKRGGGTTGKCLVLITPDAERSMNTFLGVSETLSIAEVDDQAIAASDWVYLEGYLVTSPTGHEAALHTRKVAQANSVKIAV
;
A
#
# COMPACT_ATOMS: atom_id res chain seq x y z
N MET A 1 13.33 -25.42 4.96
CA MET A 1 13.93 -24.49 3.99
C MET A 1 12.97 -23.29 3.91
N THR A 2 13.48 -22.08 4.07
CA THR A 2 12.69 -20.86 3.91
C THR A 2 12.26 -20.75 2.44
N GLN A 3 11.00 -20.36 2.22
CA GLN A 3 10.42 -20.17 0.88
C GLN A 3 10.51 -18.70 0.46
N TYR A 4 10.48 -17.79 1.45
CA TYR A 4 10.53 -16.34 1.21
C TYR A 4 11.70 -15.72 1.97
N SER A 5 12.38 -14.77 1.34
CA SER A 5 13.38 -13.94 2.00
C SER A 5 12.71 -12.92 2.93
N VAL A 6 11.60 -12.33 2.47
CA VAL A 6 10.83 -11.34 3.24
C VAL A 6 9.35 -11.58 3.08
N TYR A 7 8.65 -11.64 4.20
CA TYR A 7 7.20 -11.46 4.31
C TYR A 7 6.92 -10.02 4.75
N ALA A 8 5.97 -9.35 4.14
CA ALA A 8 5.53 -8.03 4.60
C ALA A 8 4.03 -7.97 4.85
N ILE A 9 3.64 -7.08 5.76
CA ILE A 9 2.25 -6.69 5.98
C ILE A 9 2.14 -5.17 6.03
N GLY A 10 1.19 -4.61 5.28
CA GLY A 10 0.99 -3.16 5.18
C GLY A 10 -0.21 -2.76 4.32
N ALA A 11 -0.43 -1.46 4.20
CA ALA A 11 -1.47 -0.90 3.37
C ALA A 11 -1.20 -1.14 1.87
N ALA A 12 -2.26 -1.47 1.14
CA ALA A 12 -2.27 -1.53 -0.32
C ALA A 12 -2.91 -0.26 -0.87
N LEU A 13 -2.17 0.48 -1.66
CA LEU A 13 -2.62 1.74 -2.27
C LEU A 13 -2.33 1.69 -3.77
N VAL A 14 -3.19 2.31 -4.57
CA VAL A 14 -2.86 2.64 -5.96
C VAL A 14 -2.49 4.11 -6.02
N ASP A 15 -1.24 4.38 -6.35
CA ASP A 15 -0.71 5.73 -6.50
C ASP A 15 -1.10 6.28 -7.88
N THR A 16 -1.61 7.51 -7.91
CA THR A 16 -1.85 8.27 -9.13
C THR A 16 -0.94 9.49 -9.11
N GLU A 17 0.10 9.49 -9.94
CA GLU A 17 1.07 10.59 -10.04
C GLU A 17 0.59 11.66 -11.03
N ILE A 18 0.52 12.91 -10.56
CA ILE A 18 0.00 14.05 -11.30
C ILE A 18 0.94 15.22 -11.16
N GLN A 19 1.36 15.78 -12.29
CA GLN A 19 2.17 17.00 -12.33
C GLN A 19 1.28 18.23 -12.10
N VAL A 20 1.64 19.05 -11.12
CA VAL A 20 0.94 20.27 -10.76
C VAL A 20 1.96 21.38 -10.46
N ASN A 21 1.50 22.63 -10.37
CA ASN A 21 2.33 23.75 -9.90
C ASN A 21 1.89 24.25 -8.51
N ASP A 22 2.67 25.13 -7.89
CA ASP A 22 2.40 25.64 -6.54
C ASP A 22 1.07 26.41 -6.44
N ASN A 23 0.63 27.08 -7.52
CA ASN A 23 -0.66 27.79 -7.53
C ASN A 23 -1.83 26.81 -7.51
N GLU A 24 -1.71 25.70 -8.22
CA GLU A 24 -2.70 24.62 -8.24
C GLU A 24 -2.79 23.93 -6.88
N LEU A 25 -1.64 23.64 -6.23
CA LEU A 25 -1.64 23.15 -4.83
C LEU A 25 -2.37 24.11 -3.89
N GLY A 26 -2.07 25.41 -4.01
CA GLY A 26 -2.73 26.45 -3.22
C GLY A 26 -4.24 26.52 -3.46
N ALA A 27 -4.68 26.45 -4.72
CA ALA A 27 -6.09 26.45 -5.09
C ALA A 27 -6.86 25.24 -4.52
N MET A 28 -6.20 24.09 -4.42
CA MET A 28 -6.73 22.87 -3.82
C MET A 28 -6.56 22.81 -2.29
N ALA A 29 -5.96 23.84 -1.66
CA ALA A 29 -5.62 23.85 -0.23
C ALA A 29 -4.81 22.59 0.20
N VAL A 30 -3.88 22.15 -0.64
CA VAL A 30 -2.98 21.03 -0.35
C VAL A 30 -1.68 21.58 0.23
N GLU A 31 -1.25 21.05 1.37
CA GLU A 31 0.04 21.36 1.98
C GLU A 31 1.17 20.67 1.21
N LYS A 32 2.14 21.45 0.75
CA LYS A 32 3.25 20.95 -0.05
C LYS A 32 4.20 20.06 0.76
N GLY A 33 4.61 18.94 0.18
CA GLY A 33 5.61 18.04 0.77
C GLY A 33 5.10 17.19 1.93
N VAL A 34 3.79 17.13 2.16
CA VAL A 34 3.19 16.41 3.29
C VAL A 34 2.28 15.27 2.79
N MET A 35 2.21 14.19 3.58
CA MET A 35 1.19 13.15 3.41
C MET A 35 -0.01 13.48 4.31
N THR A 36 -1.18 13.63 3.68
CA THR A 36 -2.45 13.90 4.35
C THR A 36 -3.42 12.75 4.11
N LEU A 37 -4.02 12.23 5.18
CA LEU A 37 -5.15 11.32 5.06
C LEU A 37 -6.40 12.09 4.66
N VAL A 38 -7.11 11.60 3.65
CA VAL A 38 -8.34 12.20 3.13
C VAL A 38 -9.48 11.20 3.16
N ASP A 39 -10.71 11.72 3.29
CA ASP A 39 -11.93 10.95 3.12
C ASP A 39 -12.33 10.88 1.63
N PRO A 40 -13.36 10.06 1.27
CA PRO A 40 -13.82 9.93 -0.11
C PRO A 40 -14.30 11.25 -0.73
N ASP A 41 -14.92 12.12 0.06
CA ASP A 41 -15.47 13.39 -0.42
C ASP A 41 -14.33 14.33 -0.81
N ARG A 42 -13.31 14.44 0.05
CA ARG A 42 -12.11 15.23 -0.22
C ARG A 42 -11.32 14.68 -1.41
N GLN A 43 -11.21 13.36 -1.55
CA GLN A 43 -10.57 12.76 -2.71
C GLN A 43 -11.31 13.10 -4.01
N SER A 44 -12.64 13.04 -4.00
CA SER A 44 -13.48 13.40 -5.15
C SER A 44 -13.34 14.90 -5.51
N GLU A 45 -13.29 15.77 -4.52
CA GLU A 45 -13.04 17.20 -4.70
C GLU A 45 -11.69 17.44 -5.39
N LEU A 46 -10.62 16.83 -4.89
CA LEU A 46 -9.28 16.94 -5.50
C LEU A 46 -9.27 16.45 -6.95
N LEU A 47 -9.89 15.29 -7.23
CA LEU A 47 -9.97 14.76 -8.58
C LEU A 47 -10.72 15.70 -9.52
N SER A 48 -11.76 16.40 -9.07
CA SER A 48 -12.50 17.36 -9.88
C SER A 48 -11.64 18.56 -10.30
N HIS A 49 -10.72 19.01 -9.44
CA HIS A 49 -9.74 20.04 -9.77
C HIS A 49 -8.67 19.56 -10.77
N LEU A 50 -8.42 18.26 -10.80
CA LEU A 50 -7.34 17.62 -11.56
C LEU A 50 -7.80 16.98 -12.88
N GLU A 51 -9.07 17.12 -13.28
CA GLU A 51 -9.62 16.49 -14.50
C GLU A 51 -8.77 16.72 -15.75
N GLY A 52 -8.21 17.92 -15.92
CA GLY A 52 -7.33 18.26 -17.04
C GLY A 52 -5.95 17.58 -17.00
N HIS A 53 -5.52 17.09 -15.84
CA HIS A 53 -4.21 16.47 -15.61
C HIS A 53 -4.26 14.93 -15.68
N LEU A 54 -5.43 14.33 -15.52
CA LEU A 54 -5.59 12.87 -15.45
C LEU A 54 -5.20 12.12 -16.74
N VAL A 55 -5.25 12.79 -17.89
CA VAL A 55 -4.90 12.19 -19.21
C VAL A 55 -3.43 11.73 -19.27
N GLY A 56 -2.55 12.35 -18.49
CA GLY A 56 -1.12 12.00 -18.40
C GLY A 56 -0.72 11.31 -17.11
N ALA A 57 -1.69 10.98 -16.25
CA ALA A 57 -1.40 10.36 -14.97
C ALA A 57 -0.91 8.92 -15.13
N SER A 58 0.05 8.51 -14.32
CA SER A 58 0.46 7.10 -14.19
C SER A 58 -0.21 6.48 -12.96
N HIS A 59 -0.61 5.22 -13.10
CA HIS A 59 -1.15 4.42 -12.01
C HIS A 59 -0.21 3.27 -11.73
N ALA A 60 0.14 3.07 -10.47
CA ALA A 60 1.02 1.99 -10.04
C ALA A 60 0.68 1.55 -8.61
N SER A 61 1.07 0.34 -8.27
CA SER A 61 1.03 -0.10 -6.87
C SER A 61 1.86 0.82 -5.99
N GLY A 62 1.28 1.25 -4.86
CA GLY A 62 1.90 2.10 -3.85
C GLY A 62 1.85 1.47 -2.46
N GLY A 63 2.15 2.29 -1.46
CA GLY A 63 2.34 1.85 -0.08
C GLY A 63 3.75 1.35 0.19
N SER A 64 4.31 1.69 1.34
CA SER A 64 5.72 1.43 1.66
C SER A 64 6.06 -0.06 1.70
N ALA A 65 5.15 -0.90 2.20
CA ALA A 65 5.33 -2.35 2.24
C ALA A 65 5.30 -2.96 0.83
N GLY A 66 4.29 -2.61 0.02
CA GLY A 66 4.17 -3.08 -1.37
C GLY A 66 5.39 -2.73 -2.20
N ASN A 67 5.79 -1.45 -2.19
CA ASN A 67 6.98 -0.96 -2.90
C ASN A 67 8.26 -1.70 -2.46
N SER A 68 8.41 -1.97 -1.16
CA SER A 68 9.56 -2.71 -0.63
C SER A 68 9.57 -4.15 -1.12
N MET A 69 8.42 -4.83 -1.17
CA MET A 69 8.33 -6.22 -1.65
C MET A 69 8.56 -6.31 -3.15
N ILE A 70 8.01 -5.41 -3.94
CA ILE A 70 8.25 -5.31 -5.39
C ILE A 70 9.74 -5.09 -5.66
N ALA A 71 10.35 -4.09 -5.02
CA ALA A 71 11.78 -3.83 -5.19
C ALA A 71 12.65 -5.04 -4.81
N THR A 72 12.35 -5.69 -3.67
CA THR A 72 13.08 -6.87 -3.21
C THR A 72 12.94 -8.04 -4.18
N ALA A 73 11.74 -8.27 -4.74
CA ALA A 73 11.50 -9.29 -5.74
C ALA A 73 12.28 -9.02 -7.05
N LEU A 74 12.29 -7.77 -7.50
CA LEU A 74 13.06 -7.34 -8.69
C LEU A 74 14.58 -7.52 -8.51
N PHE A 75 15.09 -7.46 -7.27
CA PHE A 75 16.46 -7.84 -6.95
C PHE A 75 16.70 -9.36 -6.88
N GLY A 76 15.68 -10.17 -7.14
CA GLY A 76 15.78 -11.62 -7.22
C GLY A 76 15.54 -12.39 -5.91
N ALA A 77 15.08 -11.72 -4.86
CA ALA A 77 14.73 -12.37 -3.59
C ALA A 77 13.23 -12.69 -3.54
N PRO A 78 12.81 -13.93 -3.22
CA PRO A 78 11.39 -14.27 -3.13
C PRO A 78 10.72 -13.53 -1.96
N THR A 79 9.57 -12.92 -2.23
CA THR A 79 8.82 -12.12 -1.26
C THR A 79 7.36 -12.53 -1.17
N PHE A 80 6.73 -12.23 -0.04
CA PHE A 80 5.29 -12.42 0.18
C PHE A 80 4.68 -11.14 0.77
N MET A 81 3.52 -10.71 0.24
CA MET A 81 2.80 -9.53 0.71
C MET A 81 1.42 -9.91 1.25
N SER A 82 1.17 -9.55 2.50
CA SER A 82 -0.16 -9.52 3.10
C SER A 82 -0.68 -8.09 3.17
N CYS A 83 -1.80 -7.86 2.52
CA CYS A 83 -2.48 -6.56 2.47
C CYS A 83 -3.97 -6.77 2.21
N LYS A 84 -4.72 -5.70 2.06
CA LYS A 84 -6.15 -5.76 1.75
C LYS A 84 -6.49 -4.84 0.58
N VAL A 85 -7.12 -5.40 -0.45
CA VAL A 85 -7.68 -4.68 -1.60
C VAL A 85 -9.13 -5.08 -1.81
N ALA A 86 -9.94 -4.21 -2.38
CA ALA A 86 -11.32 -4.48 -2.75
C ALA A 86 -11.41 -5.26 -4.08
N ASP A 87 -12.59 -5.77 -4.37
CA ASP A 87 -12.93 -6.36 -5.66
C ASP A 87 -13.37 -5.23 -6.64
N ASP A 88 -12.39 -4.40 -7.01
CA ASP A 88 -12.54 -3.24 -7.89
C ASP A 88 -11.35 -3.11 -8.85
N ALA A 89 -11.43 -2.17 -9.79
CA ALA A 89 -10.41 -1.98 -10.83
C ALA A 89 -9.04 -1.60 -10.25
N ASP A 90 -8.98 -0.84 -9.16
CA ASP A 90 -7.72 -0.49 -8.50
C ASP A 90 -7.12 -1.69 -7.78
N GLY A 91 -7.95 -2.56 -7.19
CA GLY A 91 -7.51 -3.85 -6.66
C GLY A 91 -6.94 -4.77 -7.73
N ASP A 92 -7.51 -4.75 -8.95
CA ASP A 92 -6.98 -5.50 -10.11
C ASP A 92 -5.60 -4.97 -10.52
N ILE A 93 -5.42 -3.64 -10.57
CA ILE A 93 -4.12 -3.01 -10.85
C ILE A 93 -3.09 -3.45 -9.80
N TYR A 94 -3.43 -3.35 -8.51
CA TYR A 94 -2.52 -3.72 -7.43
C TYR A 94 -2.07 -5.18 -7.53
N LEU A 95 -3.01 -6.11 -7.74
CA LEU A 95 -2.71 -7.52 -7.92
C LEU A 95 -1.82 -7.80 -9.13
N ALA A 96 -2.15 -7.17 -10.28
CA ALA A 96 -1.38 -7.35 -11.50
C ALA A 96 0.08 -6.91 -11.33
N ASP A 97 0.32 -5.81 -10.61
CA ASP A 97 1.67 -5.31 -10.33
C ASP A 97 2.47 -6.25 -9.41
N LEU A 98 1.85 -6.78 -8.35
CA LEU A 98 2.48 -7.78 -7.48
C LEU A 98 2.87 -9.02 -8.28
N GLU A 99 1.93 -9.55 -9.08
CA GLU A 99 2.15 -10.76 -9.89
C GLU A 99 3.23 -10.54 -10.96
N ALA A 100 3.20 -9.41 -11.66
CA ALA A 100 4.19 -9.06 -12.68
C ALA A 100 5.60 -8.92 -12.08
N SER A 101 5.69 -8.49 -10.82
CA SER A 101 6.96 -8.36 -10.08
C SER A 101 7.40 -9.65 -9.40
N GLY A 102 6.60 -10.72 -9.43
CA GLY A 102 6.91 -12.01 -8.79
C GLY A 102 6.72 -12.02 -7.26
N VAL A 103 5.96 -11.08 -6.71
CA VAL A 103 5.59 -11.04 -5.29
C VAL A 103 4.46 -12.03 -5.04
N ALA A 104 4.66 -12.98 -4.14
CA ALA A 104 3.61 -13.91 -3.71
C ALA A 104 2.59 -13.23 -2.79
N HIS A 105 1.34 -13.66 -2.84
CA HIS A 105 0.25 -13.17 -2.00
C HIS A 105 -0.90 -14.16 -1.91
N SER A 106 -1.84 -13.95 -0.97
CA SER A 106 -3.06 -14.77 -0.81
C SER A 106 -4.35 -14.01 -1.10
N LEU A 107 -4.29 -12.96 -1.93
CA LEU A 107 -5.39 -12.00 -2.12
C LEU A 107 -6.53 -12.51 -3.02
N LYS A 108 -6.25 -13.38 -3.99
CA LYS A 108 -7.23 -13.78 -5.03
C LYS A 108 -8.57 -14.24 -4.46
N ASP A 109 -8.54 -14.97 -3.34
CA ASP A 109 -9.74 -15.55 -2.71
C ASP A 109 -10.21 -14.75 -1.49
N LYS A 110 -9.61 -13.59 -1.20
CA LYS A 110 -9.86 -12.79 0.02
C LYS A 110 -10.39 -11.38 -0.25
N ARG A 111 -10.65 -11.06 -1.51
CA ARG A 111 -11.18 -9.75 -1.88
C ARG A 111 -12.67 -9.66 -1.55
N GLY A 112 -13.10 -8.49 -1.10
CA GLY A 112 -14.48 -8.20 -0.76
C GLY A 112 -14.95 -6.87 -1.35
N GLY A 113 -16.20 -6.51 -1.05
CA GLY A 113 -16.73 -5.20 -1.43
C GLY A 113 -16.01 -4.05 -0.72
N GLY A 114 -16.10 -2.87 -1.30
CA GLY A 114 -15.49 -1.64 -0.80
C GLY A 114 -14.71 -0.93 -1.90
N THR A 115 -13.79 -0.06 -1.49
CA THR A 115 -12.90 0.67 -2.40
C THR A 115 -11.46 0.42 -2.01
N THR A 116 -10.63 0.03 -2.97
CA THR A 116 -9.17 -0.10 -2.76
C THR A 116 -8.57 1.26 -2.40
N GLY A 117 -7.58 1.26 -1.54
CA GLY A 117 -6.87 2.46 -1.12
C GLY A 117 -6.20 3.17 -2.30
N LYS A 118 -6.21 4.50 -2.29
CA LYS A 118 -5.68 5.35 -3.36
C LYS A 118 -4.85 6.48 -2.79
N CYS A 119 -3.78 6.84 -3.49
CA CYS A 119 -3.00 8.02 -3.16
C CYS A 119 -2.88 8.94 -4.37
N LEU A 120 -3.33 10.18 -4.25
CA LEU A 120 -3.03 11.22 -5.23
C LEU A 120 -1.67 11.83 -4.87
N VAL A 121 -0.68 11.57 -5.70
CA VAL A 121 0.68 12.07 -5.54
C VAL A 121 0.87 13.28 -6.45
N LEU A 122 0.78 14.47 -5.88
CA LEU A 122 0.91 15.74 -6.59
C LEU A 122 2.38 16.16 -6.61
N ILE A 123 2.95 16.26 -7.81
CA ILE A 123 4.38 16.50 -8.01
C ILE A 123 4.58 17.89 -8.58
N THR A 124 5.29 18.76 -7.86
CA THR A 124 5.66 20.12 -8.30
C THR A 124 6.96 20.12 -9.09
N PRO A 125 7.27 21.21 -9.87
CA PRO A 125 8.46 21.28 -10.74
C PRO A 125 9.80 21.12 -10.02
N ASP A 126 9.85 21.38 -8.71
CA ASP A 126 11.02 21.15 -7.85
C ASP A 126 11.13 19.70 -7.34
N ALA A 127 10.31 18.78 -7.91
CA ALA A 127 10.21 17.36 -7.55
C ALA A 127 9.69 17.09 -6.14
N GLU A 128 9.07 18.06 -5.47
CA GLU A 128 8.40 17.81 -4.20
C GLU A 128 7.09 17.04 -4.41
N ARG A 129 6.81 16.10 -3.51
CA ARG A 129 5.64 15.19 -3.58
C ARG A 129 4.70 15.48 -2.43
N SER A 130 3.47 15.87 -2.75
CA SER A 130 2.39 16.08 -1.78
C SER A 130 1.37 14.96 -1.95
N MET A 131 1.19 14.15 -0.91
CA MET A 131 0.39 12.92 -0.98
C MET A 131 -0.95 13.12 -0.28
N ASN A 132 -2.04 12.77 -0.96
CA ASN A 132 -3.38 12.79 -0.42
C ASN A 132 -3.95 11.37 -0.47
N THR A 133 -3.96 10.70 0.69
CA THR A 133 -4.17 9.25 0.79
C THR A 133 -5.55 8.95 1.36
N PHE A 134 -6.37 8.26 0.59
CA PHE A 134 -7.58 7.59 1.02
C PHE A 134 -7.28 6.11 1.23
N LEU A 135 -7.35 5.63 2.46
CA LEU A 135 -6.96 4.25 2.81
C LEU A 135 -7.92 3.18 2.29
N GLY A 136 -9.20 3.51 2.07
CA GLY A 136 -10.19 2.56 1.60
C GLY A 136 -10.26 1.31 2.51
N VAL A 137 -10.36 0.12 1.89
CA VAL A 137 -10.40 -1.14 2.64
C VAL A 137 -9.10 -1.46 3.39
N SER A 138 -7.97 -0.84 3.02
CA SER A 138 -6.69 -1.03 3.74
C SER A 138 -6.76 -0.57 5.20
N GLU A 139 -7.64 0.41 5.54
CA GLU A 139 -7.88 0.83 6.92
C GLU A 139 -8.42 -0.30 7.80
N THR A 140 -9.10 -1.27 7.18
CA THR A 140 -9.71 -2.42 7.85
C THR A 140 -8.89 -3.71 7.73
N LEU A 141 -7.61 -3.61 7.32
CA LEU A 141 -6.68 -4.73 7.35
C LEU A 141 -6.64 -5.34 8.75
N SER A 142 -6.68 -6.66 8.84
CA SER A 142 -6.84 -7.39 10.08
C SER A 142 -6.05 -8.71 10.09
N ILE A 143 -6.19 -9.49 11.16
CA ILE A 143 -5.60 -10.84 11.24
C ILE A 143 -6.11 -11.77 10.12
N ALA A 144 -7.29 -11.52 9.55
CA ALA A 144 -7.84 -12.33 8.46
C ALA A 144 -6.98 -12.30 7.18
N GLU A 145 -6.25 -11.22 6.95
CA GLU A 145 -5.33 -11.08 5.82
C GLU A 145 -3.94 -11.65 6.10
N VAL A 146 -3.60 -11.96 7.35
CA VAL A 146 -2.29 -12.54 7.72
C VAL A 146 -2.19 -13.99 7.24
N ASP A 147 -1.02 -14.37 6.74
CA ASP A 147 -0.70 -15.74 6.36
C ASP A 147 0.40 -16.29 7.27
N ASP A 148 -0.01 -17.01 8.31
CA ASP A 148 0.89 -17.59 9.32
C ASP A 148 1.88 -18.59 8.72
N GLN A 149 1.50 -19.30 7.65
CA GLN A 149 2.36 -20.28 7.00
C GLN A 149 3.45 -19.57 6.18
N ALA A 150 3.10 -18.49 5.47
CA ALA A 150 4.06 -17.69 4.74
C ALA A 150 5.05 -17.00 5.72
N ILE A 151 4.58 -16.52 6.88
CA ILE A 151 5.46 -15.98 7.93
C ILE A 151 6.46 -17.05 8.39
N ALA A 152 5.97 -18.23 8.76
CA ALA A 152 6.82 -19.33 9.24
C ALA A 152 7.83 -19.83 8.19
N ALA A 153 7.54 -19.61 6.90
CA ALA A 153 8.39 -19.95 5.77
C ALA A 153 9.31 -18.81 5.31
N SER A 154 9.45 -17.72 6.09
CA SER A 154 10.22 -16.54 5.75
C SER A 154 11.49 -16.40 6.60
N ASP A 155 12.52 -15.71 6.07
CA ASP A 155 13.72 -15.32 6.83
C ASP A 155 13.46 -14.05 7.65
N TRP A 156 12.70 -13.11 7.08
CA TRP A 156 12.37 -11.82 7.68
C TRP A 156 10.87 -11.52 7.56
N VAL A 157 10.37 -10.81 8.55
CA VAL A 157 9.08 -10.12 8.51
C VAL A 157 9.33 -8.61 8.50
N TYR A 158 8.68 -7.89 7.59
CA TYR A 158 8.61 -6.44 7.57
C TYR A 158 7.21 -5.99 8.00
N LEU A 159 7.14 -5.22 9.09
CA LEU A 159 5.91 -4.62 9.60
C LEU A 159 5.87 -3.13 9.20
N GLU A 160 4.89 -2.74 8.41
CA GLU A 160 4.71 -1.33 8.07
C GLU A 160 4.26 -0.52 9.28
N GLY A 161 4.98 0.56 9.59
CA GLY A 161 4.69 1.39 10.77
C GLY A 161 3.28 2.00 10.78
N TYR A 162 2.69 2.26 9.62
CA TYR A 162 1.33 2.81 9.51
C TYR A 162 0.22 1.87 10.02
N LEU A 163 0.49 0.58 10.20
CA LEU A 163 -0.49 -0.36 10.76
C LEU A 163 -0.98 0.04 12.16
N VAL A 164 -0.20 0.83 12.90
CA VAL A 164 -0.59 1.30 14.24
C VAL A 164 -1.70 2.35 14.21
N THR A 165 -2.02 2.92 13.05
CA THR A 165 -3.04 3.97 12.90
C THR A 165 -4.47 3.43 12.96
N SER A 166 -4.66 2.11 12.78
CA SER A 166 -5.97 1.46 12.92
C SER A 166 -5.93 0.36 13.99
N PRO A 167 -7.01 0.16 14.77
CA PRO A 167 -7.06 -0.90 15.78
C PRO A 167 -6.82 -2.31 15.19
N THR A 168 -7.47 -2.62 14.06
CA THR A 168 -7.36 -3.94 13.42
C THR A 168 -5.98 -4.15 12.79
N GLY A 169 -5.38 -3.12 12.19
CA GLY A 169 -4.01 -3.15 11.68
C GLY A 169 -2.98 -3.35 12.79
N HIS A 170 -3.17 -2.66 13.92
CA HIS A 170 -2.32 -2.86 15.11
C HIS A 170 -2.41 -4.30 15.64
N GLU A 171 -3.62 -4.87 15.74
CA GLU A 171 -3.80 -6.27 16.15
C GLU A 171 -3.14 -7.24 15.16
N ALA A 172 -3.26 -6.99 13.85
CA ALA A 172 -2.60 -7.79 12.82
C ALA A 172 -1.07 -7.73 12.92
N ALA A 173 -0.50 -6.55 13.18
CA ALA A 173 0.93 -6.39 13.41
C ALA A 173 1.42 -7.15 14.65
N LEU A 174 0.68 -7.10 15.76
CA LEU A 174 1.00 -7.85 16.97
C LEU A 174 0.89 -9.36 16.76
N HIS A 175 -0.14 -9.84 16.02
CA HIS A 175 -0.28 -11.24 15.66
C HIS A 175 0.90 -11.70 14.78
N THR A 176 1.22 -10.96 13.72
CA THR A 176 2.34 -11.24 12.82
C THR A 176 3.66 -11.33 13.60
N ARG A 177 3.92 -10.36 14.50
CA ARG A 177 5.10 -10.41 15.40
C ARG A 177 5.13 -11.68 16.23
N LYS A 178 4.00 -12.08 16.82
CA LYS A 178 3.91 -13.28 17.66
C LYS A 178 4.23 -14.54 16.88
N VAL A 179 3.68 -14.69 15.66
CA VAL A 179 3.96 -15.82 14.76
C VAL A 179 5.43 -15.85 14.35
N ALA A 180 6.00 -14.69 13.97
CA ALA A 180 7.41 -14.57 13.62
C ALA A 180 8.33 -15.01 14.76
N GLN A 181 8.08 -14.54 15.98
CA GLN A 181 8.85 -14.92 17.18
C GLN A 181 8.78 -16.42 17.47
N ALA A 182 7.58 -17.02 17.35
CA ALA A 182 7.38 -18.46 17.57
C ALA A 182 8.14 -19.32 16.56
N ASN A 183 8.43 -18.80 15.37
CA ASN A 183 9.16 -19.49 14.30
C ASN A 183 10.60 -19.01 14.12
N SER A 184 11.14 -18.19 15.05
CA SER A 184 12.49 -17.64 14.98
C SER A 184 12.76 -16.80 13.72
N VAL A 185 11.72 -16.20 13.14
CA VAL A 185 11.81 -15.27 12.00
C VAL A 185 12.21 -13.90 12.49
N LYS A 186 13.14 -13.25 11.80
CA LYS A 186 13.61 -11.92 12.15
C LYS A 186 12.55 -10.87 11.82
N ILE A 187 12.57 -9.74 12.55
CA ILE A 187 11.55 -8.69 12.38
C ILE A 187 12.24 -7.36 12.09
N ALA A 188 11.74 -6.66 11.07
CA ALA A 188 12.04 -5.27 10.72
C ALA A 188 10.75 -4.43 10.80
N VAL A 189 10.87 -3.14 11.17
CA VAL A 189 9.79 -2.17 11.22
C VAL A 189 10.21 -0.92 10.46
#